data_442b75ce3a3b8aadc1662b2a29c8319c
#
_entry.id   442b75ce3a3b8aadc1662b2a29c8319c
#
_cell.length_a   1.000
_cell.length_b   1.000
_cell.length_c   1.000
_cell.angle_alpha   90.00
_cell.angle_beta   90.00
_cell.angle_gamma   90.00
#
_symmetry.space_group_name_H-M   'P 1'
#
loop_
_entity.id
_entity.type
_entity.pdbx_description
1 polymer ?
#
loop_
_entity_poly.entity_id
_entity_poly.type
_entity_poly.pdbx_seq_one_letter_code
_entity_poly.pdbx_strand_id
1 'polypeptide(L)'
;MRALISVSDKTGVVEFARGLRELGWQVIATGGTMKLLAESGVEVINISDVTGFPEICDGRVKTLHPKVHGGLLARRDDPNHLKALRENGDRKSVV
;
A
#
# COMPACT_ATOMS: atom_id res chain seq x y z
N MET A 1 -7.82 2.95 6.99
CA MET A 1 -6.69 2.00 6.99
C MET A 1 -6.19 1.78 5.57
N ARG A 2 -4.93 1.53 5.41
CA ARG A 2 -4.30 1.17 4.13
C ARG A 2 -3.86 -0.28 4.13
N ALA A 3 -4.01 -0.95 2.99
CA ALA A 3 -3.46 -2.27 2.77
C ALA A 3 -2.47 -2.20 1.60
N LEU A 4 -1.26 -2.68 1.82
CA LEU A 4 -0.27 -2.87 0.76
C LEU A 4 -0.32 -4.32 0.31
N ILE A 5 -0.62 -4.54 -0.97
CA ILE A 5 -0.73 -5.87 -1.55
C ILE A 5 0.39 -6.05 -2.59
N SER A 6 1.21 -7.06 -2.36
CA SER A 6 2.26 -7.44 -3.30
C SER A 6 2.38 -8.96 -3.28
N VAL A 7 1.86 -9.62 -4.31
CA VAL A 7 1.78 -11.08 -4.35
C VAL A 7 2.29 -11.62 -5.68
N SER A 8 2.93 -12.78 -5.62
CA SER A 8 3.35 -13.54 -6.80
C SER A 8 2.21 -14.40 -7.32
N ASP A 9 1.59 -15.18 -6.45
CA ASP A 9 0.37 -15.93 -6.77
C ASP A 9 -0.84 -15.00 -6.59
N LYS A 10 -1.51 -14.71 -7.70
CA LYS A 10 -2.61 -13.75 -7.73
C LYS A 10 -3.98 -14.39 -7.57
N THR A 11 -4.04 -15.68 -7.25
CA THR A 11 -5.30 -16.39 -7.00
C THR A 11 -6.05 -15.76 -5.83
N GLY A 12 -7.28 -15.34 -6.07
CA GLY A 12 -8.14 -14.75 -5.05
C GLY A 12 -7.81 -13.32 -4.64
N VAL A 13 -6.76 -12.69 -5.21
CA VAL A 13 -6.37 -11.34 -4.81
C VAL A 13 -7.42 -10.28 -5.16
N VAL A 14 -8.13 -10.45 -6.27
CA VAL A 14 -9.17 -9.50 -6.70
C VAL A 14 -10.32 -9.46 -5.70
N GLU A 15 -10.80 -10.63 -5.28
CA GLU A 15 -11.91 -10.73 -4.31
C GLU A 15 -11.48 -10.20 -2.94
N PHE A 16 -10.27 -10.49 -2.53
CA PHE A 16 -9.71 -10.00 -1.27
C PHE A 16 -9.62 -8.47 -1.28
N ALA A 17 -9.10 -7.89 -2.36
CA ALA A 17 -8.99 -6.44 -2.49
C ALA A 17 -10.36 -5.76 -2.53
N ARG A 18 -11.35 -6.35 -3.22
CA ARG A 18 -12.72 -5.85 -3.21
C ARG A 18 -13.30 -5.82 -1.80
N GLY A 19 -13.09 -6.88 -1.03
CA GLY A 19 -13.54 -6.95 0.36
C GLY A 19 -12.94 -5.83 1.22
N LEU A 20 -11.65 -5.54 1.04
CA LEU A 20 -10.99 -4.44 1.73
C LEU A 20 -11.59 -3.08 1.33
N ARG A 21 -11.86 -2.88 0.05
CA ARG A 21 -12.50 -1.63 -0.41
C ARG A 21 -13.91 -1.46 0.15
N GLU A 22 -14.67 -2.54 0.24
CA GLU A 22 -16.01 -2.52 0.85
C GLU A 22 -15.97 -2.12 2.34
N LEU A 23 -14.86 -2.45 3.01
CA LEU A 23 -14.63 -2.03 4.40
C LEU A 23 -14.11 -0.59 4.52
N GLY A 24 -13.96 0.12 3.42
CA GLY A 24 -13.46 1.49 3.41
C GLY A 24 -11.94 1.61 3.45
N TRP A 25 -11.21 0.53 3.24
CA TRP A 25 -9.77 0.54 3.21
C TRP A 25 -9.24 1.05 1.86
N GLN A 26 -8.13 1.76 1.89
CA GLN A 26 -7.36 2.05 0.69
C GLN A 26 -6.48 0.85 0.35
N VAL A 27 -6.42 0.51 -0.92
CA VAL A 27 -5.58 -0.58 -1.43
C VAL A 27 -4.44 0.01 -2.24
N ILE A 28 -3.21 -0.32 -1.86
CA ILE A 28 -1.99 0.08 -2.56
C ILE A 28 -1.36 -1.20 -3.09
N ALA A 29 -0.93 -1.19 -4.32
CA ALA A 29 -0.31 -2.36 -4.92
C ALA A 29 0.86 -1.99 -5.83
N THR A 30 1.64 -2.99 -6.19
CA THR A 30 2.83 -2.85 -7.02
C THR A 30 2.70 -3.69 -8.28
N GLY A 31 3.37 -3.26 -9.34
CA GLY A 31 3.59 -4.06 -10.56
C GLY A 31 2.35 -4.72 -11.14
N GLY A 32 2.47 -6.02 -11.38
CA GLY A 32 1.39 -6.81 -11.98
C GLY A 32 0.15 -6.97 -11.10
N THR A 33 0.31 -6.91 -9.78
CA THR A 33 -0.83 -6.94 -8.86
C THR A 33 -1.68 -5.68 -9.04
N MET A 34 -1.05 -4.52 -9.12
CA MET A 34 -1.75 -3.25 -9.37
C MET A 34 -2.51 -3.29 -10.70
N LYS A 35 -1.84 -3.76 -11.75
CA LYS A 35 -2.44 -3.87 -13.07
C LYS A 35 -3.67 -4.78 -13.08
N LEU A 36 -3.56 -5.96 -12.47
CA LEU A 36 -4.67 -6.90 -12.37
C LEU A 36 -5.87 -6.31 -11.63
N LEU A 37 -5.62 -5.66 -10.50
CA LEU A 37 -6.69 -5.05 -9.70
C LEU A 37 -7.37 -3.92 -10.47
N ALA A 38 -6.62 -3.07 -11.13
CA ALA A 38 -7.16 -1.97 -11.94
C ALA A 38 -8.00 -2.50 -13.10
N GLU A 39 -7.53 -3.52 -13.81
CA GLU A 39 -8.26 -4.15 -14.92
C GLU A 39 -9.54 -4.85 -14.44
N SER A 40 -9.57 -5.29 -13.20
CA SER A 40 -10.74 -5.94 -12.59
C SER A 40 -11.74 -4.96 -11.97
N GLY A 41 -11.52 -3.66 -12.14
CA GLY A 41 -12.42 -2.62 -11.64
C GLY A 41 -12.27 -2.33 -10.15
N VAL A 42 -11.19 -2.78 -9.52
CA VAL A 42 -10.89 -2.44 -8.12
C VAL A 42 -10.13 -1.13 -8.08
N GLU A 43 -10.59 -0.19 -7.27
CA GLU A 43 -9.87 1.06 -7.04
C GLU A 43 -8.59 0.78 -6.27
N VAL A 44 -7.45 1.05 -6.89
CA VAL A 44 -6.13 0.74 -6.35
C VAL A 44 -5.18 1.90 -6.59
N ILE A 45 -4.28 2.13 -5.64
CA ILE A 45 -3.26 3.18 -5.72
C ILE A 45 -1.93 2.53 -6.07
N ASN A 46 -1.23 3.07 -7.06
CA ASN A 46 0.11 2.60 -7.39
C ASN A 46 1.08 3.03 -6.29
N ILE A 47 2.00 2.13 -5.92
CA ILE A 47 2.97 2.42 -4.86
C ILE A 47 3.82 3.66 -5.17
N SER A 48 4.15 3.92 -6.43
CA SER A 48 4.93 5.10 -6.82
C SER A 48 4.19 6.42 -6.56
N ASP A 49 2.85 6.41 -6.57
CA ASP A 49 2.06 7.59 -6.21
C ASP A 49 2.12 7.88 -4.72
N VAL A 50 2.34 6.86 -3.89
CA VAL A 50 2.52 7.02 -2.44
C VAL A 50 3.92 7.55 -2.13
N THR A 51 4.94 6.96 -2.75
CA THR A 51 6.33 7.35 -2.48
C THR A 51 6.75 8.62 -3.19
N GLY A 52 6.12 8.95 -4.32
CA GLY A 52 6.57 10.01 -5.21
C GLY A 52 7.88 9.69 -5.91
N PHE A 53 8.28 8.43 -5.92
CA PHE A 53 9.54 7.98 -6.49
C PHE A 53 9.30 6.80 -7.43
N PRO A 54 9.92 6.78 -8.62
CA PRO A 54 9.74 5.67 -9.55
C PRO A 54 10.38 4.38 -9.03
N GLU A 55 9.88 3.25 -9.53
CA GLU A 55 10.54 1.97 -9.32
C GLU A 55 11.88 1.96 -10.05
N ILE A 56 12.93 1.50 -9.38
CA ILE A 56 14.26 1.39 -9.97
C ILE A 56 14.79 -0.03 -9.81
N CYS A 57 15.91 -0.34 -10.48
CA CYS A 57 16.53 -1.67 -10.45
C CYS A 57 15.55 -2.77 -10.88
N ASP A 58 14.85 -2.57 -11.99
CA ASP A 58 13.83 -3.49 -12.53
C ASP A 58 12.72 -3.81 -11.53
N GLY A 59 12.30 -2.81 -10.77
CA GLY A 59 11.25 -2.97 -9.77
C GLY A 59 11.72 -3.61 -8.46
N ARG A 60 13.00 -3.82 -8.27
CA ARG A 60 13.55 -4.35 -7.02
C ARG A 60 13.56 -3.33 -5.90
N VAL A 61 13.57 -2.05 -6.27
CA VAL A 61 13.50 -0.94 -5.33
C VAL A 61 12.23 -0.15 -5.64
N LYS A 62 11.22 -0.26 -4.79
CA LYS A 62 9.94 0.44 -4.96
C LYS A 62 9.23 0.74 -3.64
N THR A 63 9.54 0.04 -2.57
CA THR A 63 8.88 0.19 -1.27
C THR A 63 9.80 0.70 -0.17
N LEU A 64 11.09 0.83 -0.43
CA LEU A 64 12.09 1.35 0.53
C LEU A 64 11.93 2.88 0.64
N HIS A 65 10.89 3.30 1.32
CA HIS A 65 10.54 4.71 1.46
C HIS A 65 9.85 4.93 2.81
N PRO A 66 10.13 6.03 3.52
CA PRO A 66 9.49 6.30 4.80
C PRO A 66 7.95 6.29 4.76
N LYS A 67 7.34 6.74 3.68
CA LYS A 67 5.87 6.75 3.54
C LYS A 67 5.27 5.36 3.43
N VAL A 68 6.05 4.35 3.08
CA VAL A 68 5.61 2.95 3.10
C VAL A 68 5.93 2.32 4.45
N HIS A 69 7.20 2.33 4.83
CA HIS A 69 7.67 1.66 6.03
C HIS A 69 7.22 2.35 7.31
N GLY A 70 7.08 3.67 7.31
CA GLY A 70 6.51 4.39 8.46
C GLY A 70 5.11 3.90 8.78
N GLY A 71 4.26 3.75 7.76
CA GLY A 71 2.91 3.25 7.93
C GLY A 71 2.85 1.82 8.46
N LEU A 72 3.82 0.97 8.08
CA LEU A 72 3.89 -0.42 8.52
C LEU A 72 4.50 -0.54 9.92
N LEU A 73 5.57 0.18 10.20
CA LEU A 73 6.37 0.03 11.41
C LEU A 73 5.86 0.85 12.59
N ALA A 74 5.07 1.89 12.36
CA ALA A 74 4.50 2.69 13.43
C ALA A 74 3.62 1.84 14.33
N ARG A 75 3.80 1.98 15.64
CA ARG A 75 2.97 1.28 16.62
C ARG A 75 1.66 2.05 16.81
N ARG A 76 0.54 1.35 16.68
CA ARG A 76 -0.80 1.95 16.82
C ARG A 76 -1.09 2.42 18.24
N ASP A 77 -0.47 1.79 19.22
CA ASP A 77 -0.64 2.10 20.64
C ASP A 77 0.29 3.22 21.12
N ASP A 78 1.11 3.77 20.22
CA ASP A 78 2.04 4.86 20.56
C ASP A 78 1.58 6.17 19.88
N PRO A 79 1.05 7.15 20.65
CA PRO A 79 0.60 8.42 20.09
C PRO A 79 1.70 9.21 19.39
N ASN A 80 2.96 9.07 19.83
CA ASN A 80 4.08 9.76 19.21
C ASN A 80 4.38 9.20 17.82
N HIS A 81 4.23 7.87 17.63
CA HIS A 81 4.36 7.24 16.32
C HIS A 81 3.27 7.75 15.36
N LEU A 82 2.03 7.78 15.82
CA LEU A 82 0.91 8.27 14.99
C LEU A 82 1.06 9.75 14.65
N LYS A 83 1.56 10.55 15.59
CA LYS A 83 1.86 11.96 15.35
C LYS A 83 2.95 12.10 14.28
N ALA A 84 4.02 11.31 14.35
CA ALA A 84 5.10 11.33 13.36
C ALA A 84 4.57 10.99 11.96
N LEU A 85 3.67 10.03 11.83
CA LEU A 85 3.03 9.72 10.56
C LEU A 85 2.27 10.93 10.01
N ARG A 86 1.43 11.56 10.83
CA ARG A 86 0.64 12.72 10.40
C ARG A 86 1.52 13.88 9.98
N GLU A 87 2.57 14.18 10.74
CA GLU A 87 3.50 15.28 10.46
C GLU A 87 4.27 15.07 9.16
N ASN A 88 4.46 13.81 8.74
CA ASN A 88 5.15 13.45 7.50
C ASN A 88 4.19 13.07 6.37
N GLY A 89 2.91 13.36 6.51
CA GLY A 89 1.92 13.11 5.47
C GLY A 89 1.64 11.63 5.21
N ASP A 90 1.76 10.82 6.23
CA ASP A 90 1.59 9.38 6.12
C ASP A 90 0.45 8.87 7.00
N ARG A 91 0.12 7.61 6.89
CA ARG A 91 -0.91 6.95 7.68
C ARG A 91 -0.58 5.49 7.91
N LYS A 92 -1.21 4.90 8.92
CA LYS A 92 -0.98 3.50 9.30
C LYS A 92 -1.37 2.54 8.18
N SER A 93 -0.53 1.53 7.94
CA SER A 93 -0.73 0.53 6.91
C SER A 93 -0.57 -0.89 7.43
N VAL A 94 -1.07 -1.85 6.67
CA VAL A 94 -0.80 -3.28 6.82
C VAL A 94 -0.44 -3.87 5.45
N VAL A 95 0.29 -4.95 5.48
CA VAL A 95 0.65 -5.69 4.28
C VAL A 95 -0.31 -6.84 4.05
#